data_8f4315e04c87dd96ebb8c4833da7ce0a
#
_entry.id   8f4315e04c87dd96ebb8c4833da7ce0a
#
_cell.length_a   1.000
_cell.length_b   1.000
_cell.length_c   1.000
_cell.angle_alpha   90.00
_cell.angle_beta   90.00
_cell.angle_gamma   90.00
#
_symmetry.space_group_name_H-M   'P 1'
#
loop_
_entity.id
_entity.type
_entity.pdbx_description
1 polymer ?
#
loop_
_entity_poly.entity_id
_entity_poly.type
_entity_poly.pdbx_seq_one_letter_code
_entity_poly.pdbx_strand_id
1 'polypeptide(L)'
;SEEILLEDTSYKILYLLLKNILPLTVLVEEKYIDKIYRDSYYMHFSCKHGEYSRFCKRLFVFSGNIFEKLDCYNFCDLSTKKLQDNFVGTIVIRPLRGGKIGRCLLNPHFLLKDKNIYLRYARYSATVYGKRLQINAFPFSMQDGETTTCAEVTILNLMDYFGKKYCEYRSILPSDIVSIVEKNDFERALPARGLKYATITKVFSEMGFYPRLYAKKLFADGSQFKRVMHYY
;
A
#
# COMPACT_ATOMS: atom_id res chain seq x y z
N SER A 1 -4.75 -20.70 13.56
CA SER A 1 -5.01 -19.53 12.68
C SER A 1 -3.79 -18.62 12.50
N GLU A 2 -2.81 -18.60 13.40
CA GLU A 2 -1.54 -17.86 13.23
C GLU A 2 -0.63 -18.49 12.16
N GLU A 3 -0.61 -19.81 12.04
CA GLU A 3 0.21 -20.51 11.04
C GLU A 3 -0.18 -20.19 9.60
N ILE A 4 -1.48 -20.03 9.30
CA ILE A 4 -1.97 -19.74 7.94
C ILE A 4 -1.53 -18.35 7.46
N LEU A 5 -1.39 -17.38 8.37
CA LEU A 5 -0.92 -16.04 8.06
C LEU A 5 0.58 -15.99 7.70
N LEU A 6 1.37 -16.94 8.20
CA LEU A 6 2.82 -17.01 7.97
C LEU A 6 3.20 -17.68 6.63
N GLU A 7 2.27 -18.31 5.93
CA GLU A 7 2.56 -18.88 4.60
C GLU A 7 2.71 -17.84 3.50
N ASP A 8 2.04 -16.69 3.62
CA ASP A 8 2.18 -15.61 2.63
C ASP A 8 3.49 -14.84 2.85
N THR A 9 4.31 -14.76 1.83
CA THR A 9 5.63 -14.10 1.85
C THR A 9 5.56 -12.65 2.34
N SER A 10 4.48 -11.94 2.03
CA SER A 10 4.31 -10.53 2.43
C SER A 10 4.12 -10.37 3.94
N TYR A 11 3.42 -11.30 4.59
CA TYR A 11 3.29 -11.31 6.05
C TYR A 11 4.62 -11.67 6.71
N LYS A 12 5.37 -12.61 6.14
CA LYS A 12 6.73 -12.95 6.65
C LYS A 12 7.65 -11.73 6.60
N ILE A 13 7.66 -11.01 5.49
CA ILE A 13 8.47 -9.79 5.34
C ILE A 13 8.03 -8.74 6.36
N LEU A 14 6.73 -8.47 6.47
CA LEU A 14 6.20 -7.52 7.44
C LEU A 14 6.55 -7.90 8.88
N TYR A 15 6.42 -9.18 9.24
CA TYR A 15 6.82 -9.69 10.55
C TYR A 15 8.31 -9.48 10.82
N LEU A 16 9.17 -9.81 9.86
CA LEU A 16 10.63 -9.62 9.99
C LEU A 16 11.00 -8.15 10.16
N LEU A 17 10.35 -7.25 9.44
CA LEU A 17 10.55 -5.81 9.57
C LEU A 17 10.14 -5.31 10.96
N LEU A 18 8.95 -5.69 11.43
CA LEU A 18 8.41 -5.26 12.72
C LEU A 18 9.16 -5.88 13.91
N LYS A 19 9.66 -7.11 13.77
CA LYS A 19 10.46 -7.78 14.80
C LYS A 19 11.71 -6.99 15.19
N ASN A 20 12.28 -6.23 14.27
CA ASN A 20 13.46 -5.40 14.53
C ASN A 20 13.18 -4.17 15.43
N ILE A 21 11.91 -3.83 15.66
CA ILE A 21 11.49 -2.62 16.38
C ILE A 21 10.85 -2.96 17.73
N LEU A 22 10.83 -4.23 18.09
CA LEU A 22 10.21 -4.67 19.37
C LEU A 22 10.85 -3.96 20.58
N PRO A 23 10.08 -3.63 21.62
CA PRO A 23 8.63 -3.86 21.76
C PRO A 23 7.77 -2.90 20.91
N LEU A 24 6.57 -3.35 20.55
CA LEU A 24 5.61 -2.58 19.76
C LEU A 24 4.32 -2.37 20.53
N THR A 25 3.73 -1.20 20.36
CA THR A 25 2.34 -0.93 20.73
C THR A 25 1.50 -0.83 19.46
N VAL A 26 0.41 -1.58 19.39
CA VAL A 26 -0.51 -1.57 18.24
C VAL A 26 -1.91 -1.18 18.69
N LEU A 27 -2.44 -0.14 18.08
CA LEU A 27 -3.82 0.28 18.28
C LEU A 27 -4.65 -0.12 17.06
N VAL A 28 -5.78 -0.78 17.29
CA VAL A 28 -6.63 -1.34 16.23
C VAL A 28 -7.91 -0.55 16.10
N GLU A 29 -8.17 -0.03 14.91
CA GLU A 29 -9.45 0.51 14.49
C GLU A 29 -10.22 -0.58 13.75
N GLU A 30 -11.27 -1.12 14.38
CA GLU A 30 -12.00 -2.29 13.89
C GLU A 30 -12.88 -2.01 12.66
N LYS A 31 -13.39 -0.80 12.50
CA LYS A 31 -14.30 -0.41 11.42
C LYS A 31 -13.74 0.76 10.61
N TYR A 32 -12.68 0.49 9.86
CA TYR A 32 -12.05 1.47 9.00
C TYR A 32 -12.60 1.43 7.58
N ILE A 33 -12.84 2.60 7.00
CA ILE A 33 -13.23 2.74 5.59
C ILE A 33 -11.96 3.01 4.77
N ASP A 34 -11.41 1.93 4.19
CA ASP A 34 -10.33 2.07 3.21
C ASP A 34 -10.89 2.42 1.84
N LYS A 35 -10.42 3.52 1.27
CA LYS A 35 -10.92 4.06 -0.01
C LYS A 35 -10.72 3.07 -1.16
N ILE A 36 -9.55 2.44 -1.24
CA ILE A 36 -9.18 1.53 -2.33
C ILE A 36 -10.00 0.25 -2.22
N TYR A 37 -10.06 -0.35 -1.03
CA TYR A 37 -10.86 -1.56 -0.83
C TYR A 37 -12.36 -1.30 -1.01
N ARG A 38 -12.84 -0.16 -0.57
CA ARG A 38 -14.26 0.21 -0.72
C ARG A 38 -14.67 0.28 -2.19
N ASP A 39 -13.80 0.80 -3.04
CA ASP A 39 -14.01 0.85 -4.48
C ASP A 39 -14.05 -0.57 -5.09
N SER A 40 -13.05 -1.41 -4.79
CA SER A 40 -13.04 -2.83 -5.17
C SER A 40 -14.25 -3.59 -4.63
N TYR A 41 -14.71 -3.28 -3.42
CA TYR A 41 -15.87 -3.90 -2.80
C TYR A 41 -17.13 -3.66 -3.65
N TYR A 42 -17.43 -2.42 -4.00
CA TYR A 42 -18.63 -2.10 -4.79
C TYR A 42 -18.50 -2.56 -6.25
N MET A 43 -17.31 -2.58 -6.81
CA MET A 43 -17.08 -3.04 -8.17
C MET A 43 -17.23 -4.56 -8.32
N HIS A 44 -16.87 -5.33 -7.29
CA HIS A 44 -16.76 -6.80 -7.42
C HIS A 44 -17.28 -7.59 -6.21
N PHE A 45 -16.76 -7.35 -5.00
CA PHE A 45 -17.02 -8.21 -3.85
C PHE A 45 -18.47 -8.15 -3.34
N SER A 46 -19.16 -7.03 -3.53
CA SER A 46 -20.58 -6.88 -3.15
C SER A 46 -21.52 -7.75 -3.99
N CYS A 47 -21.09 -8.16 -5.18
CA CYS A 47 -21.87 -8.98 -6.10
C CYS A 47 -21.58 -10.48 -5.97
N LYS A 48 -20.64 -10.86 -5.10
CA LYS A 48 -20.26 -12.27 -4.92
C LYS A 48 -21.16 -12.99 -3.93
N HIS A 49 -21.38 -14.27 -4.18
CA HIS A 49 -21.97 -15.18 -3.18
C HIS A 49 -20.99 -15.37 -2.03
N GLY A 50 -21.19 -14.69 -0.94
CA GLY A 50 -20.36 -14.73 0.26
C GLY A 50 -20.47 -13.44 1.04
N GLU A 51 -20.30 -13.53 2.35
CA GLU A 51 -20.30 -12.37 3.23
C GLU A 51 -18.94 -11.71 3.24
N TYR A 52 -18.78 -10.65 2.46
CA TYR A 52 -17.62 -9.78 2.51
C TYR A 52 -17.97 -8.51 3.28
N SER A 53 -17.22 -8.22 4.35
CA SER A 53 -17.37 -6.95 5.05
C SER A 53 -16.89 -5.79 4.17
N ARG A 54 -17.62 -4.69 4.19
CA ARG A 54 -17.20 -3.43 3.55
C ARG A 54 -16.24 -2.60 4.41
N PHE A 55 -15.95 -3.06 5.64
CA PHE A 55 -15.05 -2.39 6.57
C PHE A 55 -13.75 -3.18 6.69
N CYS A 56 -12.63 -2.47 6.62
CA CYS A 56 -11.30 -2.96 6.94
C CYS A 56 -10.99 -2.78 8.42
N LYS A 57 -9.88 -3.37 8.87
CA LYS A 57 -9.21 -2.98 10.12
C LYS A 57 -8.02 -2.10 9.78
N ARG A 58 -7.78 -1.06 10.58
CA ARG A 58 -6.57 -0.23 10.47
C ARG A 58 -5.78 -0.34 11.76
N LEU A 59 -4.51 -0.68 11.60
CA LEU A 59 -3.55 -0.79 12.69
C LEU A 59 -2.69 0.48 12.70
N PHE A 60 -2.57 1.11 13.87
CA PHE A 60 -1.57 2.14 14.14
C PHE A 60 -0.44 1.49 14.92
N VAL A 61 0.76 1.56 14.39
CA VAL A 61 1.94 0.90 14.95
C VAL A 61 2.85 1.95 15.57
N PHE A 62 3.24 1.73 16.83
CA PHE A 62 4.15 2.58 17.56
C PHE A 62 5.32 1.75 18.09
N SER A 63 6.52 2.32 18.12
CA SER A 63 7.70 1.72 18.76
C SER A 63 7.64 1.90 20.27
N GLY A 64 8.08 0.89 21.01
CA GLY A 64 8.11 0.91 22.47
C GLY A 64 6.76 0.62 23.13
N ASN A 65 6.80 0.45 24.44
CA ASN A 65 5.62 0.35 25.29
C ASN A 65 5.14 1.78 25.65
N ILE A 66 4.33 2.37 24.76
CA ILE A 66 3.85 3.74 24.96
C ILE A 66 2.79 3.80 26.08
N PHE A 67 2.09 2.68 26.29
CA PHE A 67 0.99 2.56 27.23
C PHE A 67 1.28 1.47 28.27
N GLU A 68 1.41 1.84 29.53
CA GLU A 68 1.50 0.89 30.64
C GLU A 68 0.15 0.22 30.93
N LYS A 69 -0.95 0.94 30.69
CA LYS A 69 -2.34 0.44 30.67
C LYS A 69 -3.08 1.13 29.53
N LEU A 70 -3.57 0.33 28.58
CA LEU A 70 -4.36 0.81 27.46
C LEU A 70 -5.78 1.11 27.93
N ASP A 71 -6.00 2.38 28.30
CA ASP A 71 -7.31 2.96 28.37
C ASP A 71 -7.38 4.12 27.35
N CYS A 72 -8.49 4.23 26.62
CA CYS A 72 -8.69 5.33 25.66
C CYS A 72 -8.57 6.71 26.33
N TYR A 73 -8.86 6.84 27.60
CA TYR A 73 -8.64 8.07 28.36
C TYR A 73 -7.16 8.43 28.44
N ASN A 74 -6.29 7.47 28.73
CA ASN A 74 -4.84 7.70 28.82
C ASN A 74 -4.21 8.10 27.48
N PHE A 75 -4.83 7.70 26.35
CA PHE A 75 -4.37 8.11 25.02
C PHE A 75 -4.55 9.62 24.80
N CYS A 76 -5.67 10.18 25.24
CA CYS A 76 -5.96 11.60 25.11
C CYS A 76 -4.96 12.48 25.87
N ASP A 77 -4.43 11.99 26.97
CA ASP A 77 -3.48 12.71 27.83
C ASP A 77 -2.04 12.70 27.28
N LEU A 78 -1.71 11.77 26.40
CA LEU A 78 -0.39 11.71 25.78
C LEU A 78 -0.14 12.92 24.87
N SER A 79 1.04 13.51 24.98
CA SER A 79 1.42 14.59 24.07
C SER A 79 1.50 14.10 22.63
N THR A 80 1.02 14.90 21.67
CA THR A 80 1.12 14.58 20.24
C THR A 80 2.56 14.36 19.81
N LYS A 81 3.52 15.08 20.43
CA LYS A 81 4.94 14.91 20.15
C LYS A 81 5.44 13.51 20.53
N LYS A 82 5.11 13.02 21.74
CA LYS A 82 5.50 11.67 22.19
C LYS A 82 4.93 10.59 21.27
N LEU A 83 3.68 10.75 20.84
CA LEU A 83 3.05 9.85 19.89
C LEU A 83 3.75 9.90 18.52
N GLN A 84 4.06 11.11 18.02
CA GLN A 84 4.71 11.30 16.72
C GLN A 84 6.12 10.72 16.70
N ASP A 85 6.91 10.91 17.78
CA ASP A 85 8.29 10.43 17.88
C ASP A 85 8.37 8.89 17.84
N ASN A 86 7.32 8.20 18.27
CA ASN A 86 7.24 6.74 18.28
C ASN A 86 6.36 6.17 17.16
N PHE A 87 5.78 7.00 16.30
CA PHE A 87 4.84 6.55 15.29
C PHE A 87 5.54 5.88 14.10
N VAL A 88 5.47 4.56 14.05
CA VAL A 88 6.06 3.74 12.97
C VAL A 88 5.21 3.83 11.70
N GLY A 89 3.87 3.82 11.84
CA GLY A 89 2.99 3.93 10.68
C GLY A 89 1.63 3.27 10.83
N THR A 90 0.99 3.03 9.69
CA THR A 90 -0.33 2.39 9.62
C THR A 90 -0.34 1.21 8.66
N ILE A 91 -1.11 0.19 9.01
CA ILE A 91 -1.34 -1.00 8.19
C ILE A 91 -2.85 -1.22 8.10
N VAL A 92 -3.36 -1.34 6.89
CA VAL A 92 -4.76 -1.70 6.65
C VAL A 92 -4.85 -3.20 6.39
N ILE A 93 -5.78 -3.89 7.06
CA ILE A 93 -6.11 -5.30 6.81
C ILE A 93 -7.47 -5.36 6.14
N ARG A 94 -7.51 -5.86 4.91
CA ARG A 94 -8.74 -6.07 4.14
C ARG A 94 -9.43 -7.36 4.56
N PRO A 95 -10.78 -7.39 4.67
CA PRO A 95 -11.55 -8.55 5.10
C PRO A 95 -11.71 -9.58 3.97
N LEU A 96 -10.61 -9.97 3.35
CA LEU A 96 -10.54 -11.01 2.33
C LEU A 96 -9.98 -12.30 2.93
N ARG A 97 -10.19 -13.44 2.27
CA ARG A 97 -9.68 -14.74 2.74
C ARG A 97 -8.18 -14.68 3.03
N GLY A 98 -7.80 -15.13 4.23
CA GLY A 98 -6.42 -15.06 4.72
C GLY A 98 -5.99 -13.66 5.14
N GLY A 99 -6.89 -12.67 5.21
CA GLY A 99 -6.59 -11.29 5.58
C GLY A 99 -5.56 -10.67 4.64
N LYS A 100 -5.91 -9.81 3.72
CA LYS A 100 -4.93 -9.22 2.79
C LYS A 100 -4.47 -7.85 3.28
N ILE A 101 -3.16 -7.61 3.27
CA ILE A 101 -2.61 -6.28 3.58
C ILE A 101 -3.09 -5.31 2.50
N GLY A 102 -3.86 -4.32 2.91
CA GLY A 102 -4.25 -3.18 2.10
C GLY A 102 -3.15 -2.12 2.12
N ARG A 103 -3.55 -0.87 2.16
CA ARG A 103 -2.60 0.25 2.19
C ARG A 103 -1.75 0.21 3.46
N CYS A 104 -0.47 -0.05 3.30
CA CYS A 104 0.53 -0.09 4.35
C CYS A 104 1.48 1.10 4.18
N LEU A 105 1.59 1.93 5.20
CA LEU A 105 2.44 3.11 5.26
C LEU A 105 3.33 2.98 6.48
N LEU A 106 4.57 2.56 6.28
CA LEU A 106 5.56 2.41 7.35
C LEU A 106 6.73 3.35 7.11
N ASN A 107 7.17 4.01 8.16
CA ASN A 107 8.31 4.92 8.08
C ASN A 107 9.61 4.10 8.03
N PRO A 108 10.38 4.18 6.94
CA PRO A 108 11.60 3.40 6.77
C PRO A 108 12.67 3.70 7.81
N HIS A 109 12.63 4.88 8.44
CA HIS A 109 13.57 5.25 9.50
C HIS A 109 13.58 4.25 10.68
N PHE A 110 12.40 3.70 11.02
CA PHE A 110 12.28 2.69 12.07
C PHE A 110 12.66 1.29 11.59
N LEU A 111 12.51 1.00 10.30
CA LEU A 111 12.62 -0.35 9.75
C LEU A 111 14.02 -0.72 9.30
N LEU A 112 14.79 0.27 8.84
CA LEU A 112 16.08 0.05 8.23
C LEU A 112 17.20 0.32 9.23
N LYS A 113 18.06 -0.68 9.40
CA LYS A 113 19.30 -0.56 10.20
C LYS A 113 20.39 0.20 9.43
N ASP A 114 20.41 0.06 8.10
CA ASP A 114 21.37 0.73 7.24
C ASP A 114 20.83 2.10 6.81
N LYS A 115 21.57 3.15 7.17
CA LYS A 115 21.23 4.54 6.83
C LYS A 115 21.66 4.96 5.42
N ASN A 116 22.39 4.11 4.70
CA ASN A 116 22.90 4.39 3.35
C ASN A 116 21.90 4.02 2.24
N ILE A 117 20.67 3.67 2.59
CA ILE A 117 19.63 3.32 1.62
C ILE A 117 18.80 4.56 1.28
N TYR A 118 18.85 4.95 0.01
CA TYR A 118 17.97 6.01 -0.51
C TYR A 118 16.63 5.45 -0.89
N LEU A 119 15.59 5.85 -0.16
CA LEU A 119 14.22 5.48 -0.45
C LEU A 119 13.41 6.70 -0.90
N ARG A 120 12.59 6.50 -1.92
CA ARG A 120 11.57 7.48 -2.29
C ARG A 120 10.43 7.42 -1.28
N TYR A 121 10.01 8.57 -0.76
CA TYR A 121 8.88 8.68 0.15
C TYR A 121 8.08 9.95 -0.10
N ALA A 122 6.82 9.92 0.30
CA ALA A 122 5.96 11.08 0.40
C ALA A 122 5.46 11.22 1.85
N ARG A 123 4.97 12.40 2.18
CA ARG A 123 4.44 12.69 3.50
C ARG A 123 2.94 12.38 3.55
N TYR A 124 2.60 11.42 4.38
CA TYR A 124 1.22 11.04 4.67
C TYR A 124 0.81 11.49 6.06
N SER A 125 -0.48 11.44 6.35
CA SER A 125 -0.98 11.68 7.70
C SER A 125 -2.06 10.66 8.03
N ALA A 126 -2.14 10.31 9.31
CA ALA A 126 -3.20 9.51 9.87
C ALA A 126 -3.71 10.17 11.15
N THR A 127 -5.00 10.11 11.37
CA THR A 127 -5.63 10.67 12.57
C THR A 127 -6.11 9.54 13.47
N VAL A 128 -5.78 9.62 14.74
CA VAL A 128 -6.19 8.68 15.76
C VAL A 128 -6.62 9.47 17.01
N TYR A 129 -7.83 9.24 17.50
CA TYR A 129 -8.43 9.96 18.62
C TYR A 129 -8.21 11.50 18.56
N GLY A 130 -8.48 12.09 17.38
CA GLY A 130 -8.33 13.53 17.16
C GLY A 130 -6.88 14.02 16.94
N LYS A 131 -5.86 13.19 17.20
CA LYS A 131 -4.45 13.57 17.01
C LYS A 131 -3.99 13.19 15.61
N ARG A 132 -3.48 14.17 14.87
CA ARG A 132 -2.95 13.99 13.51
C ARG A 132 -1.47 13.68 13.58
N LEU A 133 -1.10 12.48 13.14
CA LEU A 133 0.27 11.98 13.07
C LEU A 133 0.75 11.96 11.61
N GLN A 134 2.03 12.18 11.39
CA GLN A 134 2.65 12.21 10.07
C GLN A 134 3.54 11.00 9.84
N ILE A 135 3.56 10.52 8.60
CA ILE A 135 4.35 9.35 8.19
C ILE A 135 5.09 9.70 6.90
N ASN A 136 6.39 9.54 6.88
CA ASN A 136 7.17 9.54 5.66
C ASN A 136 7.26 8.10 5.16
N ALA A 137 6.60 7.77 4.07
CA ALA A 137 6.51 6.40 3.59
C ALA A 137 6.38 6.34 2.07
N PHE A 138 6.71 5.18 1.50
CA PHE A 138 6.24 4.75 0.19
C PHE A 138 5.09 3.76 0.41
N PRO A 139 3.93 3.92 -0.26
CA PRO A 139 2.79 3.04 -0.03
C PRO A 139 3.06 1.64 -0.57
N PHE A 140 2.63 0.66 0.19
CA PHE A 140 2.63 -0.74 -0.19
C PHE A 140 1.24 -1.33 0.01
N SER A 141 0.84 -2.26 -0.86
CA SER A 141 -0.34 -3.09 -0.67
C SER A 141 -0.17 -4.43 -1.38
N MET A 142 -0.84 -5.47 -0.88
CA MET A 142 -0.89 -6.78 -1.53
C MET A 142 -1.95 -6.79 -2.62
N GLN A 143 -1.71 -7.60 -3.64
CA GLN A 143 -2.76 -7.96 -4.60
C GLN A 143 -3.84 -8.80 -3.92
N ASP A 144 -5.08 -8.72 -4.40
CA ASP A 144 -6.17 -9.60 -3.95
C ASP A 144 -6.38 -10.80 -4.89
N GLY A 145 -5.82 -10.74 -6.09
CA GLY A 145 -5.91 -11.77 -7.11
C GLY A 145 -7.26 -11.80 -7.84
N GLU A 146 -8.16 -10.87 -7.56
CA GLU A 146 -9.48 -10.78 -8.19
C GLU A 146 -9.72 -9.42 -8.85
N THR A 147 -9.68 -8.35 -8.07
CA THR A 147 -9.85 -6.99 -8.59
C THR A 147 -8.52 -6.34 -8.94
N THR A 148 -7.47 -6.72 -8.22
CA THR A 148 -6.13 -6.19 -8.42
C THR A 148 -5.09 -7.30 -8.51
N THR A 149 -4.30 -7.27 -9.58
CA THR A 149 -3.10 -8.09 -9.76
C THR A 149 -1.84 -7.28 -9.43
N CYS A 150 -0.65 -7.86 -9.59
CA CYS A 150 0.60 -7.20 -9.28
C CYS A 150 0.80 -5.88 -10.05
N ALA A 151 0.39 -5.83 -11.32
CA ALA A 151 0.53 -4.62 -12.14
C ALA A 151 -0.38 -3.49 -11.65
N GLU A 152 -1.66 -3.77 -11.39
CA GLU A 152 -2.62 -2.79 -10.88
C GLU A 152 -2.21 -2.25 -9.52
N VAL A 153 -1.78 -3.14 -8.61
CA VAL A 153 -1.29 -2.73 -7.28
C VAL A 153 -0.06 -1.82 -7.40
N THR A 154 0.85 -2.11 -8.33
CA THR A 154 2.02 -1.26 -8.57
C THR A 154 1.59 0.12 -9.06
N ILE A 155 0.66 0.19 -10.02
CA ILE A 155 0.12 1.45 -10.54
C ILE A 155 -0.55 2.25 -9.40
N LEU A 156 -1.41 1.60 -8.60
CA LEU A 156 -2.09 2.24 -7.47
C LEU A 156 -1.11 2.83 -6.46
N ASN A 157 -0.08 2.07 -6.08
CA ASN A 157 0.94 2.53 -5.13
C ASN A 157 1.77 3.69 -5.69
N LEU A 158 2.16 3.62 -6.98
CA LEU A 158 2.88 4.71 -7.65
C LEU A 158 2.02 5.97 -7.74
N MET A 159 0.76 5.85 -8.13
CA MET A 159 -0.14 7.00 -8.24
C MET A 159 -0.50 7.58 -6.88
N ASP A 160 -0.61 6.77 -5.82
CA ASP A 160 -0.75 7.27 -4.45
C ASP A 160 0.50 8.05 -4.01
N TYR A 161 1.69 7.55 -4.34
CA TYR A 161 2.94 8.27 -4.07
C TYR A 161 3.02 9.59 -4.85
N PHE A 162 2.78 9.58 -6.16
CA PHE A 162 2.85 10.79 -6.99
C PHE A 162 1.80 11.82 -6.58
N GLY A 163 0.56 11.41 -6.36
CA GLY A 163 -0.52 12.30 -5.91
C GLY A 163 -0.33 12.85 -4.50
N LYS A 164 0.60 12.29 -3.69
CA LYS A 164 1.01 12.87 -2.41
C LYS A 164 2.24 13.77 -2.51
N LYS A 165 3.10 13.50 -3.46
CA LYS A 165 4.36 14.23 -3.63
C LYS A 165 4.23 15.46 -4.51
N TYR A 166 3.39 15.39 -5.53
CA TYR A 166 3.25 16.42 -6.56
C TYR A 166 1.78 16.79 -6.74
N CYS A 167 1.48 18.08 -6.82
CA CYS A 167 0.11 18.58 -6.90
C CYS A 167 -0.55 18.33 -8.27
N GLU A 168 0.23 18.08 -9.30
CA GLU A 168 -0.22 17.80 -10.66
C GLU A 168 -0.85 16.43 -10.81
N TYR A 169 -0.53 15.49 -9.89
CA TYR A 169 -1.03 14.13 -9.93
C TYR A 169 -2.07 13.87 -8.85
N ARG A 170 -2.94 12.92 -9.09
CA ARG A 170 -3.93 12.46 -8.12
C ARG A 170 -3.78 10.97 -7.83
N SER A 171 -4.12 10.56 -6.63
CA SER A 171 -4.34 9.14 -6.32
C SER A 171 -5.55 8.63 -7.10
N ILE A 172 -5.45 7.41 -7.61
CA ILE A 172 -6.48 6.74 -8.41
C ILE A 172 -7.08 5.57 -7.65
N LEU A 173 -8.18 5.04 -8.17
CA LEU A 173 -8.90 3.90 -7.65
C LEU A 173 -8.78 2.70 -8.60
N PRO A 174 -9.03 1.48 -8.12
CA PRO A 174 -9.14 0.30 -8.98
C PRO A 174 -10.11 0.48 -10.14
N SER A 175 -11.27 1.11 -9.91
CA SER A 175 -12.26 1.42 -10.95
C SER A 175 -11.74 2.36 -12.04
N ASP A 176 -10.87 3.32 -11.71
CA ASP A 176 -10.22 4.19 -12.70
C ASP A 176 -9.37 3.35 -13.68
N ILE A 177 -8.59 2.38 -13.15
CA ILE A 177 -7.78 1.49 -13.98
C ILE A 177 -8.67 0.62 -14.86
N VAL A 178 -9.72 0.02 -14.27
CA VAL A 178 -10.70 -0.80 -15.01
C VAL A 178 -11.28 -0.01 -16.16
N SER A 179 -11.77 1.20 -15.91
CA SER A 179 -12.39 2.06 -16.92
C SER A 179 -11.43 2.41 -18.08
N ILE A 180 -10.14 2.64 -17.78
CA ILE A 180 -9.13 2.91 -18.82
C ILE A 180 -8.88 1.64 -19.64
N VAL A 181 -8.79 0.49 -18.98
CA VAL A 181 -8.51 -0.79 -19.65
C VAL A 181 -9.69 -1.20 -20.54
N GLU A 182 -10.93 -1.12 -20.05
CA GLU A 182 -12.13 -1.47 -20.81
C GLU A 182 -12.33 -0.62 -22.06
N LYS A 183 -11.93 0.66 -22.02
CA LYS A 183 -11.95 1.53 -23.21
C LYS A 183 -10.97 1.10 -24.30
N ASN A 184 -9.92 0.36 -23.94
CA ASN A 184 -8.80 0.04 -24.83
C ASN A 184 -8.60 -1.46 -25.10
N ASP A 185 -9.26 -2.34 -24.33
CA ASP A 185 -9.06 -3.80 -24.42
C ASP A 185 -10.38 -4.53 -24.10
N PHE A 186 -11.01 -5.13 -25.10
CA PHE A 186 -12.29 -5.86 -24.97
C PHE A 186 -12.17 -7.18 -24.19
N GLU A 187 -10.96 -7.61 -23.83
CA GLU A 187 -10.72 -8.93 -23.21
C GLU A 187 -10.68 -8.91 -21.68
N ARG A 188 -10.93 -7.77 -21.03
CA ARG A 188 -10.84 -7.75 -19.58
C ARG A 188 -12.11 -8.27 -18.92
N ALA A 189 -11.98 -9.41 -18.26
CA ALA A 189 -12.99 -9.95 -17.35
C ALA A 189 -12.47 -9.91 -15.90
N LEU A 190 -13.35 -9.73 -14.94
CA LEU A 190 -13.08 -10.03 -13.53
C LEU A 190 -13.41 -11.51 -13.27
N PRO A 191 -12.56 -12.26 -12.56
CA PRO A 191 -11.31 -11.85 -11.91
C PRO A 191 -10.20 -11.48 -12.91
N ALA A 192 -9.38 -10.49 -12.52
CA ALA A 192 -8.35 -9.93 -13.37
C ALA A 192 -7.25 -10.95 -13.72
N ARG A 193 -6.91 -11.07 -15.00
CA ARG A 193 -5.82 -11.96 -15.48
C ARG A 193 -4.45 -11.28 -15.54
N GLY A 194 -4.34 -10.04 -15.06
CA GLY A 194 -3.16 -9.20 -15.17
C GLY A 194 -3.18 -8.30 -16.41
N LEU A 195 -2.25 -7.33 -16.45
CA LEU A 195 -2.15 -6.34 -17.52
C LEU A 195 -0.97 -6.66 -18.43
N LYS A 196 -1.17 -6.52 -19.75
CA LYS A 196 -0.09 -6.54 -20.76
C LYS A 196 0.73 -5.25 -20.67
N TYR A 197 1.99 -5.25 -21.09
CA TYR A 197 2.87 -4.07 -21.06
C TYR A 197 2.28 -2.86 -21.82
N ALA A 198 1.65 -3.12 -22.98
CA ALA A 198 1.00 -2.06 -23.76
C ALA A 198 -0.15 -1.42 -22.99
N THR A 199 -0.92 -2.22 -22.25
CA THR A 199 -2.02 -1.72 -21.40
C THR A 199 -1.48 -0.90 -20.23
N ILE A 200 -0.40 -1.33 -19.59
CA ILE A 200 0.25 -0.58 -18.50
C ILE A 200 0.75 0.79 -18.99
N THR A 201 1.43 0.82 -20.16
CA THR A 201 1.89 2.10 -20.75
C THR A 201 0.71 3.02 -21.09
N LYS A 202 -0.39 2.47 -21.60
CA LYS A 202 -1.59 3.24 -21.89
C LYS A 202 -2.22 3.82 -20.63
N VAL A 203 -2.33 3.03 -19.56
CA VAL A 203 -2.85 3.50 -18.27
C VAL A 203 -2.01 4.69 -17.76
N PHE A 204 -0.68 4.59 -17.77
CA PHE A 204 0.17 5.71 -17.36
C PHE A 204 0.04 6.92 -18.29
N SER A 205 -0.13 6.73 -19.61
CA SER A 205 -0.34 7.85 -20.54
C SER A 205 -1.63 8.61 -20.26
N GLU A 206 -2.73 7.90 -19.95
CA GLU A 206 -4.01 8.52 -19.58
C GLU A 206 -3.92 9.28 -18.22
N MET A 207 -2.93 8.93 -17.40
CA MET A 207 -2.66 9.61 -16.13
C MET A 207 -1.69 10.80 -16.26
N GLY A 208 -1.31 11.17 -17.48
CA GLY A 208 -0.44 12.32 -17.76
C GLY A 208 1.06 12.01 -17.75
N PHE A 209 1.44 10.72 -17.73
CA PHE A 209 2.84 10.32 -17.88
C PHE A 209 3.19 10.06 -19.35
N TYR A 210 4.50 10.10 -19.64
CA TYR A 210 5.04 9.66 -20.93
C TYR A 210 5.94 8.43 -20.74
N PRO A 211 5.35 7.24 -20.56
CA PRO A 211 6.11 6.03 -20.22
C PRO A 211 6.97 5.56 -21.38
N ARG A 212 8.19 5.12 -21.09
CA ARG A 212 9.09 4.48 -22.04
C ARG A 212 9.31 3.03 -21.63
N LEU A 213 9.15 2.11 -22.57
CA LEU A 213 9.35 0.69 -22.35
C LEU A 213 10.75 0.29 -22.83
N TYR A 214 11.57 -0.22 -21.92
CA TYR A 214 12.88 -0.77 -22.21
C TYR A 214 12.86 -2.29 -22.05
N ALA A 215 13.08 -3.04 -23.14
CA ALA A 215 13.17 -4.48 -23.10
C ALA A 215 14.62 -4.92 -23.27
N LYS A 216 15.15 -5.73 -22.35
CA LYS A 216 16.55 -6.21 -22.38
C LYS A 216 16.95 -6.82 -23.72
N LYS A 217 16.04 -7.55 -24.37
CA LYS A 217 16.26 -8.19 -25.68
C LYS A 217 16.47 -7.20 -26.83
N LEU A 218 16.15 -5.91 -26.66
CA LEU A 218 16.39 -4.86 -27.67
C LEU A 218 17.79 -4.26 -27.60
N PHE A 219 18.58 -4.65 -26.60
CA PHE A 219 19.96 -4.22 -26.43
C PHE A 219 20.90 -5.34 -26.87
N ALA A 220 21.87 -4.99 -27.71
CA ALA A 220 22.89 -5.95 -28.18
C ALA A 220 23.73 -6.51 -27.03
N ASP A 221 23.94 -5.72 -25.99
CA ASP A 221 24.70 -6.07 -24.80
C ASP A 221 23.91 -5.77 -23.52
N GLY A 222 23.91 -6.73 -22.58
CA GLY A 222 23.29 -6.58 -21.28
C GLY A 222 23.89 -5.45 -20.41
N SER A 223 25.13 -5.04 -20.70
CA SER A 223 25.78 -3.90 -20.01
C SER A 223 25.14 -2.56 -20.41
N GLN A 224 24.74 -2.43 -21.68
CA GLN A 224 24.03 -1.25 -22.16
C GLN A 224 22.64 -1.12 -21.50
N PHE A 225 21.90 -2.23 -21.37
CA PHE A 225 20.64 -2.25 -20.67
C PHE A 225 20.81 -1.81 -19.21
N LYS A 226 21.81 -2.35 -18.51
CA LYS A 226 22.12 -1.95 -17.12
C LYS A 226 22.45 -0.46 -17.02
N ARG A 227 23.25 0.09 -17.92
CA ARG A 227 23.57 1.54 -17.95
C ARG A 227 22.33 2.39 -18.09
N VAL A 228 21.43 2.06 -18.99
CA VAL A 228 20.14 2.76 -19.16
C VAL A 228 19.33 2.70 -17.86
N MET A 229 19.23 1.54 -17.21
CA MET A 229 18.51 1.37 -15.95
C MET A 229 19.12 2.12 -14.77
N HIS A 230 20.45 2.40 -14.80
CA HIS A 230 21.12 3.22 -13.79
C HIS A 230 20.95 4.72 -14.03
N TYR A 231 20.70 5.13 -15.27
CA TYR A 231 20.61 6.54 -15.63
C TYR A 231 19.22 7.14 -15.31
N TYR A 232 18.18 6.30 -15.26
CA TYR A 232 16.80 6.68 -14.96
C TYR A 232 16.33 6.11 -13.61
#